data_317d0eaa01b25283c7916e3130086d03
#
_entry.id   317d0eaa01b25283c7916e3130086d03
#
_cell.length_a   1.000
_cell.length_b   1.000
_cell.length_c   1.000
_cell.angle_alpha   90.00
_cell.angle_beta   90.00
_cell.angle_gamma   90.00
#
_symmetry.space_group_name_H-M   'P 1'
#
loop_
_entity.id
_entity.type
_entity.pdbx_description
1 polymer ?
#
loop_
_entity_poly.entity_id
_entity_poly.type
_entity_poly.pdbx_seq_one_letter_code
_entity_poly.pdbx_strand_id
1 'polypeptide(L)'
;MIARGIILQDYVIVFWMSLFAVINLVQVIRILLEKKEVHIDAGILDLYKKIFIEMKTREFMIFWKMGEEKRLHKGQFVCHDNVQIDGVIQIIDGTAIVKKNDKVVAQLTRGYFVAEMQYLMDEKPSADVVAETDLRIIVWKHSKLKRLKETYPDLYNKFHLILSKDLTYKLKRYL
;
A
#
# COMPACT_ATOMS: atom_id res chain seq x y z
N MET A 1 30.47 -59.12 11.74
CA MET A 1 29.22 -58.35 11.89
C MET A 1 29.39 -56.91 12.40
N ILE A 2 30.41 -56.62 13.17
CA ILE A 2 30.64 -55.27 13.80
C ILE A 2 31.00 -54.19 12.77
N ALA A 3 31.81 -54.46 11.77
CA ALA A 3 32.23 -53.46 10.76
C ALA A 3 31.09 -52.90 9.85
N ARG A 4 30.05 -53.68 9.60
CA ARG A 4 28.91 -53.27 8.77
C ARG A 4 27.99 -52.24 9.52
N GLY A 5 27.91 -52.33 10.86
CA GLY A 5 27.11 -51.43 11.66
C GLY A 5 27.72 -50.02 11.75
N ILE A 6 29.07 -49.94 11.81
CA ILE A 6 29.79 -48.64 11.89
C ILE A 6 29.62 -47.86 10.57
N ILE A 7 29.77 -48.51 9.42
CA ILE A 7 29.64 -47.87 8.10
C ILE A 7 28.21 -47.32 7.88
N LEU A 8 27.17 -48.06 8.29
CA LEU A 8 25.78 -47.58 8.18
C LEU A 8 25.48 -46.35 9.07
N GLN A 9 26.11 -46.29 10.25
CA GLN A 9 25.96 -45.18 11.18
C GLN A 9 26.58 -43.90 10.63
N ASP A 10 27.73 -44.01 9.96
CA ASP A 10 28.41 -42.87 9.31
C ASP A 10 27.59 -42.29 8.16
N TYR A 11 26.94 -43.13 7.33
CA TYR A 11 26.05 -42.66 6.25
C TYR A 11 24.81 -41.92 6.79
N VAL A 12 24.25 -42.36 7.90
CA VAL A 12 23.09 -41.67 8.53
C VAL A 12 23.51 -40.30 9.06
N ILE A 13 24.67 -40.18 9.69
CA ILE A 13 25.22 -38.92 10.18
C ILE A 13 25.45 -37.96 9.01
N VAL A 14 26.13 -38.43 7.96
CA VAL A 14 26.40 -37.60 6.76
C VAL A 14 25.10 -37.13 6.09
N PHE A 15 24.11 -38.00 6.02
CA PHE A 15 22.79 -37.63 5.47
C PHE A 15 22.14 -36.48 6.27
N TRP A 16 22.09 -36.59 7.61
CA TRP A 16 21.49 -35.57 8.45
C TRP A 16 22.28 -34.26 8.43
N MET A 17 23.61 -34.31 8.43
CA MET A 17 24.44 -33.11 8.31
C MET A 17 24.27 -32.42 6.97
N SER A 18 24.15 -33.17 5.88
CA SER A 18 23.88 -32.63 4.54
C SER A 18 22.51 -31.96 4.46
N LEU A 19 21.48 -32.62 5.00
CA LEU A 19 20.12 -32.06 5.05
C LEU A 19 20.09 -30.77 5.86
N PHE A 20 20.72 -30.74 7.01
CA PHE A 20 20.84 -29.56 7.85
C PHE A 20 21.59 -28.41 7.14
N ALA A 21 22.65 -28.71 6.43
CA ALA A 21 23.41 -27.73 5.65
C ALA A 21 22.54 -27.12 4.52
N VAL A 22 21.77 -27.95 3.81
CA VAL A 22 20.82 -27.49 2.76
C VAL A 22 19.75 -26.59 3.34
N ILE A 23 19.14 -26.95 4.46
CA ILE A 23 18.11 -26.14 5.12
C ILE A 23 18.68 -24.76 5.52
N ASN A 24 19.86 -24.74 6.14
CA ASN A 24 20.52 -23.49 6.51
C ASN A 24 20.87 -22.63 5.29
N LEU A 25 21.37 -23.25 4.21
CA LEU A 25 21.67 -22.54 2.97
C LEU A 25 20.42 -21.88 2.37
N VAL A 26 19.29 -22.61 2.33
CA VAL A 26 18.00 -22.05 1.87
C VAL A 26 17.56 -20.88 2.75
N GLN A 27 17.74 -20.98 4.08
CA GLN A 27 17.40 -19.88 4.98
C GLN A 27 18.29 -18.66 4.75
N VAL A 28 19.60 -18.85 4.58
CA VAL A 28 20.55 -17.77 4.27
C VAL A 28 20.18 -17.09 2.95
N ILE A 29 19.90 -17.89 1.90
CA ILE A 29 19.46 -17.34 0.60
C ILE A 29 18.16 -16.53 0.76
N ARG A 30 17.17 -17.01 1.50
CA ARG A 30 15.93 -16.26 1.79
C ARG A 30 16.22 -14.93 2.47
N ILE A 31 17.05 -14.93 3.51
CA ILE A 31 17.44 -13.70 4.23
C ILE A 31 18.16 -12.71 3.30
N LEU A 32 19.06 -13.20 2.45
CA LEU A 32 19.77 -12.33 1.49
C LEU A 32 18.85 -11.77 0.41
N LEU A 33 17.88 -12.55 -0.06
CA LEU A 33 16.86 -12.07 -1.01
C LEU A 33 15.92 -11.06 -0.37
N GLU A 34 15.60 -11.20 0.93
CA GLU A 34 14.80 -10.22 1.67
C GLU A 34 15.55 -8.91 1.92
N LYS A 35 16.86 -8.94 2.02
CA LYS A 35 17.72 -7.76 2.24
C LYS A 35 18.04 -6.95 0.97
N LYS A 36 17.56 -7.36 -0.22
CA LYS A 36 17.70 -6.51 -1.41
C LYS A 36 17.05 -5.17 -1.10
N GLU A 37 17.85 -4.12 -0.95
CA GLU A 37 17.40 -2.75 -0.77
C GLU A 37 16.51 -2.36 -1.94
N VAL A 38 15.22 -2.26 -1.65
CA VAL A 38 14.24 -1.76 -2.62
C VAL A 38 14.37 -0.25 -2.58
N HIS A 39 14.96 0.32 -3.61
CA HIS A 39 15.08 1.76 -3.75
C HIS A 39 13.69 2.38 -3.94
N ILE A 40 13.29 3.26 -3.02
CA ILE A 40 12.07 4.06 -3.13
C ILE A 40 12.46 5.34 -3.85
N ASP A 41 11.70 5.70 -4.90
CA ASP A 41 11.87 6.96 -5.59
C ASP A 41 11.81 8.14 -4.60
N ALA A 42 12.76 9.06 -4.71
CA ALA A 42 12.83 10.25 -3.86
C ALA A 42 11.50 11.05 -3.89
N GLY A 43 10.78 11.01 -5.01
CA GLY A 43 9.50 11.68 -5.19
C GLY A 43 8.35 11.13 -4.33
N ILE A 44 8.48 9.91 -3.76
CA ILE A 44 7.44 9.29 -2.93
C ILE A 44 7.95 8.87 -1.54
N LEU A 45 9.24 9.07 -1.27
CA LEU A 45 9.88 8.65 -0.03
C LEU A 45 9.28 9.30 1.20
N ASP A 46 8.89 10.56 1.11
CA ASP A 46 8.23 11.31 2.17
C ASP A 46 6.82 10.78 2.46
N LEU A 47 6.06 10.39 1.41
CA LEU A 47 4.75 9.74 1.56
C LEU A 47 4.91 8.40 2.28
N TYR A 48 5.91 7.59 1.89
CA TYR A 48 6.22 6.35 2.57
C TYR A 48 6.49 6.58 4.06
N LYS A 49 7.40 7.49 4.39
CA LYS A 49 7.81 7.77 5.78
C LYS A 49 6.70 8.34 6.65
N LYS A 50 5.76 9.13 6.08
CA LYS A 50 4.70 9.81 6.83
C LYS A 50 3.42 9.00 6.92
N ILE A 51 3.05 8.31 5.85
CA ILE A 51 1.72 7.71 5.71
C ILE A 51 1.80 6.18 5.75
N PHE A 52 2.76 5.60 5.05
CA PHE A 52 2.87 4.16 4.87
C PHE A 52 3.92 3.51 5.79
N ILE A 53 4.28 4.16 6.90
CA ILE A 53 5.31 3.69 7.85
C ILE A 53 5.02 2.29 8.44
N GLU A 54 3.75 1.90 8.50
CA GLU A 54 3.30 0.58 8.96
C GLU A 54 3.67 -0.56 7.97
N MET A 55 3.99 -0.20 6.73
CA MET A 55 4.39 -1.13 5.69
C MET A 55 5.91 -1.25 5.66
N LYS A 56 6.42 -2.49 5.54
CA LYS A 56 7.83 -2.69 5.18
C LYS A 56 8.08 -2.12 3.79
N THR A 57 9.31 -1.70 3.49
CA THR A 57 9.69 -1.13 2.18
C THR A 57 9.22 -1.98 0.99
N ARG A 58 9.40 -3.30 1.07
CA ARG A 58 8.95 -4.23 0.02
C ARG A 58 7.43 -4.27 -0.12
N GLU A 59 6.69 -4.27 1.00
CA GLU A 59 5.23 -4.24 1.01
C GLU A 59 4.71 -2.94 0.37
N PHE A 60 5.30 -1.80 0.75
CA PHE A 60 4.97 -0.51 0.17
C PHE A 60 5.17 -0.50 -1.35
N MET A 61 6.29 -1.04 -1.85
CA MET A 61 6.57 -1.08 -3.28
C MET A 61 5.60 -2.01 -4.04
N ILE A 62 5.20 -3.14 -3.45
CA ILE A 62 4.16 -4.02 -4.02
C ILE A 62 2.85 -3.24 -4.12
N PHE A 63 2.45 -2.59 -3.02
CA PHE A 63 1.23 -1.80 -2.94
C PHE A 63 1.24 -0.62 -3.92
N TRP A 64 2.33 0.17 -3.93
CA TRP A 64 2.46 1.33 -4.80
C TRP A 64 2.36 0.99 -6.28
N LYS A 65 3.06 -0.07 -6.72
CA LYS A 65 3.02 -0.54 -8.11
C LYS A 65 1.65 -1.04 -8.58
N MET A 66 0.74 -1.36 -7.67
CA MET A 66 -0.64 -1.70 -8.03
C MET A 66 -1.47 -0.48 -8.39
N GLY A 67 -1.09 0.71 -7.91
CA GLY A 67 -1.75 1.95 -8.22
C GLY A 67 -1.49 2.40 -9.67
N GLU A 68 -2.39 3.21 -10.18
CA GLU A 68 -2.28 3.84 -11.50
C GLU A 68 -2.09 5.34 -11.28
N GLU A 69 -0.90 5.85 -11.64
CA GLU A 69 -0.65 7.29 -11.58
C GLU A 69 -1.39 8.01 -12.71
N LYS A 70 -2.01 9.13 -12.37
CA LYS A 70 -2.71 10.01 -13.31
C LYS A 70 -2.33 11.47 -13.07
N ARG A 71 -2.41 12.25 -14.12
CA ARG A 71 -2.29 13.71 -14.07
C ARG A 71 -3.62 14.34 -14.38
N LEU A 72 -4.00 15.34 -13.61
CA LEU A 72 -5.18 16.14 -13.82
C LEU A 72 -4.75 17.60 -13.92
N HIS A 73 -5.35 18.33 -14.85
CA HIS A 73 -5.11 19.76 -14.98
C HIS A 73 -6.01 20.54 -14.02
N LYS A 74 -5.58 21.75 -13.66
CA LYS A 74 -6.37 22.68 -12.88
C LYS A 74 -7.81 22.76 -13.41
N GLY A 75 -8.78 22.69 -12.50
CA GLY A 75 -10.22 22.73 -12.80
C GLY A 75 -10.84 21.37 -13.14
N GLN A 76 -10.07 20.31 -13.35
CA GLN A 76 -10.62 18.98 -13.56
C GLN A 76 -11.11 18.37 -12.24
N PHE A 77 -12.16 17.57 -12.34
CA PHE A 77 -12.72 16.87 -11.20
C PHE A 77 -11.90 15.62 -10.86
N VAL A 78 -11.59 15.45 -9.59
CA VAL A 78 -11.06 14.21 -9.03
C VAL A 78 -12.21 13.24 -8.74
N CYS A 79 -13.30 13.76 -8.18
CA CYS A 79 -14.55 13.04 -7.99
C CYS A 79 -15.73 14.01 -7.98
N HIS A 80 -16.92 13.48 -8.27
CA HIS A 80 -18.19 14.22 -8.20
C HIS A 80 -19.00 13.79 -6.99
N ASP A 81 -19.74 14.73 -6.42
CA ASP A 81 -20.72 14.47 -5.38
C ASP A 81 -21.73 13.41 -5.84
N ASN A 82 -22.05 12.48 -4.97
CA ASN A 82 -23.02 11.40 -5.19
C ASN A 82 -22.71 10.45 -6.38
N VAL A 83 -21.51 10.54 -6.99
CA VAL A 83 -21.04 9.67 -8.08
C VAL A 83 -20.01 8.69 -7.55
N GLN A 84 -20.32 7.41 -7.69
CA GLN A 84 -19.42 6.32 -7.24
C GLN A 84 -18.14 6.30 -8.06
N ILE A 85 -17.01 6.12 -7.37
CA ILE A 85 -15.68 6.01 -7.96
C ILE A 85 -15.20 4.56 -7.84
N ASP A 86 -14.55 4.05 -8.88
CA ASP A 86 -13.93 2.71 -8.87
C ASP A 86 -12.51 2.74 -8.29
N GLY A 87 -12.35 3.22 -7.05
CA GLY A 87 -11.06 3.16 -6.39
C GLY A 87 -10.84 4.18 -5.29
N VAL A 88 -9.76 3.99 -4.56
CA VAL A 88 -9.22 4.96 -3.59
C VAL A 88 -8.14 5.79 -4.29
N ILE A 89 -8.17 7.09 -4.09
CA ILE A 89 -7.27 8.04 -4.73
C ILE A 89 -6.38 8.68 -3.65
N GLN A 90 -5.11 8.92 -3.96
CA GLN A 90 -4.22 9.73 -3.12
C GLN A 90 -3.55 10.82 -3.96
N ILE A 91 -3.47 12.03 -3.41
CA ILE A 91 -2.75 13.14 -4.02
C ILE A 91 -1.25 12.94 -3.81
N ILE A 92 -0.49 12.79 -4.90
CA ILE A 92 0.97 12.69 -4.89
C ILE A 92 1.60 14.09 -4.93
N ASP A 93 0.97 15.01 -5.67
CA ASP A 93 1.48 16.38 -5.84
C ASP A 93 0.35 17.33 -6.25
N GLY A 94 0.46 18.61 -5.89
CA GLY A 94 -0.55 19.62 -6.14
C GLY A 94 -1.59 19.74 -5.03
N THR A 95 -2.64 20.53 -5.31
CA THR A 95 -3.70 20.90 -4.36
C THR A 95 -5.07 20.72 -5.01
N ALA A 96 -6.02 20.14 -4.27
CA ALA A 96 -7.42 20.03 -4.63
C ALA A 96 -8.30 20.71 -3.59
N ILE A 97 -9.47 21.18 -3.99
CA ILE A 97 -10.50 21.74 -3.12
C ILE A 97 -11.72 20.84 -3.08
N VAL A 98 -12.28 20.70 -1.89
CA VAL A 98 -13.56 20.02 -1.67
C VAL A 98 -14.66 21.06 -1.72
N LYS A 99 -15.65 20.85 -2.58
CA LYS A 99 -16.80 21.73 -2.74
C LYS A 99 -18.09 21.00 -2.35
N LYS A 100 -18.89 21.65 -1.53
CA LYS A 100 -20.26 21.21 -1.20
C LYS A 100 -21.21 22.37 -1.39
N ASN A 101 -22.23 22.17 -2.21
CA ASN A 101 -23.19 23.25 -2.59
C ASN A 101 -22.44 24.50 -3.10
N ASP A 102 -21.50 24.33 -4.01
CA ASP A 102 -20.63 25.37 -4.59
C ASP A 102 -19.72 26.11 -3.61
N LYS A 103 -19.73 25.76 -2.32
CA LYS A 103 -18.84 26.35 -1.31
C LYS A 103 -17.62 25.47 -1.10
N VAL A 104 -16.46 26.12 -1.04
CA VAL A 104 -15.21 25.42 -0.65
C VAL A 104 -15.27 25.13 0.85
N VAL A 105 -15.24 23.85 1.20
CA VAL A 105 -15.33 23.38 2.59
C VAL A 105 -14.00 22.86 3.11
N ALA A 106 -13.10 22.42 2.22
CA ALA A 106 -11.78 21.94 2.59
C ALA A 106 -10.77 22.07 1.45
N GLN A 107 -9.50 22.05 1.80
CA GLN A 107 -8.39 21.95 0.87
C GLN A 107 -7.60 20.67 1.16
N LEU A 108 -7.31 19.92 0.10
CA LEU A 108 -6.56 18.67 0.15
C LEU A 108 -5.22 18.88 -0.56
N THR A 109 -4.16 18.49 0.10
CA THR A 109 -2.79 18.62 -0.42
C THR A 109 -2.13 17.26 -0.55
N ARG A 110 -0.86 17.25 -0.91
CA ARG A 110 -0.03 16.04 -1.00
C ARG A 110 -0.22 15.12 0.21
N GLY A 111 -0.48 13.86 -0.05
CA GLY A 111 -0.66 12.81 0.95
C GLY A 111 -2.11 12.53 1.35
N TYR A 112 -3.04 13.45 1.10
CA TYR A 112 -4.45 13.23 1.42
C TYR A 112 -5.07 12.17 0.49
N PHE A 113 -5.94 11.36 1.08
CA PHE A 113 -6.78 10.43 0.32
C PHE A 113 -8.08 11.09 -0.13
N VAL A 114 -8.67 10.58 -1.21
CA VAL A 114 -9.99 10.95 -1.73
C VAL A 114 -10.77 9.66 -1.97
N ALA A 115 -12.07 9.68 -1.66
CA ALA A 115 -12.98 8.54 -1.74
C ALA A 115 -12.68 7.40 -0.73
N GLU A 116 -11.94 7.67 0.32
CA GLU A 116 -11.70 6.72 1.40
C GLU A 116 -12.98 6.37 2.17
N MET A 117 -13.90 7.33 2.35
CA MET A 117 -15.20 7.11 2.98
C MET A 117 -16.05 6.13 2.16
N GLN A 118 -16.10 6.33 0.84
CA GLN A 118 -16.79 5.42 -0.06
C GLN A 118 -16.24 3.99 0.09
N TYR A 119 -14.93 3.85 0.14
CA TYR A 119 -14.30 2.54 0.24
C TYR A 119 -14.51 1.86 1.60
N LEU A 120 -14.46 2.63 2.69
CA LEU A 120 -14.56 2.09 4.05
C LEU A 120 -16.00 1.85 4.50
N MET A 121 -16.95 2.68 4.05
CA MET A 121 -18.34 2.69 4.52
C MET A 121 -19.35 2.27 3.46
N ASP A 122 -18.90 2.01 2.22
CA ASP A 122 -19.76 1.76 1.04
C ASP A 122 -20.76 2.90 0.77
N GLU A 123 -20.35 4.13 1.09
CA GLU A 123 -21.13 5.34 0.88
C GLU A 123 -20.60 6.10 -0.33
N LYS A 124 -21.49 6.78 -1.06
CA LYS A 124 -21.05 7.63 -2.16
C LYS A 124 -20.30 8.86 -1.65
N PRO A 125 -19.39 9.46 -2.47
CA PRO A 125 -18.77 10.73 -2.12
C PRO A 125 -19.82 11.78 -1.79
N SER A 126 -19.60 12.56 -0.74
CA SER A 126 -20.54 13.56 -0.23
C SER A 126 -20.20 14.99 -0.67
N ALA A 127 -19.27 15.15 -1.60
CA ALA A 127 -18.84 16.45 -2.12
C ALA A 127 -18.04 16.28 -3.44
N ASP A 128 -17.98 17.33 -4.22
CA ASP A 128 -17.09 17.45 -5.36
C ASP A 128 -15.64 17.68 -4.89
N VAL A 129 -14.69 17.04 -5.54
CA VAL A 129 -13.27 17.35 -5.37
C VAL A 129 -12.70 17.80 -6.70
N VAL A 130 -12.17 19.02 -6.74
CA VAL A 130 -11.69 19.69 -7.96
C VAL A 130 -10.22 20.06 -7.80
N ALA A 131 -9.45 19.86 -8.85
CA ALA A 131 -8.06 20.25 -8.92
C ALA A 131 -7.93 21.78 -8.86
N GLU A 132 -7.30 22.31 -7.82
CA GLU A 132 -6.99 23.74 -7.68
C GLU A 132 -5.71 24.12 -8.43
N THR A 133 -4.78 23.20 -8.49
CA THR A 133 -3.55 23.26 -9.31
C THR A 133 -3.50 22.02 -10.21
N ASP A 134 -2.49 21.92 -11.07
CA ASP A 134 -2.19 20.65 -11.70
C ASP A 134 -1.89 19.61 -10.63
N LEU A 135 -2.49 18.42 -10.77
CA LEU A 135 -2.40 17.33 -9.79
C LEU A 135 -1.67 16.13 -10.38
N ARG A 136 -0.86 15.48 -9.54
CA ARG A 136 -0.48 14.08 -9.70
C ARG A 136 -1.19 13.27 -8.64
N ILE A 137 -1.92 12.25 -9.06
CA ILE A 137 -2.67 11.36 -8.18
C ILE A 137 -2.28 9.91 -8.46
N ILE A 138 -2.48 9.05 -7.47
CA ILE A 138 -2.45 7.60 -7.65
C ILE A 138 -3.82 7.02 -7.31
N VAL A 139 -4.28 6.08 -8.11
CA VAL A 139 -5.60 5.45 -7.99
C VAL A 139 -5.41 3.95 -7.79
N TRP A 140 -5.93 3.41 -6.71
CA TRP A 140 -6.02 1.97 -6.47
C TRP A 140 -7.45 1.50 -6.72
N LYS A 141 -7.68 0.82 -7.86
CA LYS A 141 -9.01 0.30 -8.22
C LYS A 141 -9.53 -0.70 -7.19
N HIS A 142 -10.82 -0.70 -6.93
CA HIS A 142 -11.47 -1.62 -5.99
C HIS A 142 -11.19 -3.09 -6.34
N SER A 143 -11.19 -3.44 -7.63
CA SER A 143 -10.86 -4.79 -8.10
C SER A 143 -9.43 -5.22 -7.72
N LYS A 144 -8.45 -4.31 -7.80
CA LYS A 144 -7.07 -4.58 -7.39
C LYS A 144 -6.94 -4.70 -5.87
N LEU A 145 -7.67 -3.86 -5.11
CA LEU A 145 -7.70 -3.93 -3.64
C LEU A 145 -8.37 -5.22 -3.15
N LYS A 146 -9.43 -5.68 -3.82
CA LYS A 146 -10.05 -6.98 -3.54
C LYS A 146 -9.05 -8.13 -3.74
N ARG A 147 -8.34 -8.12 -4.86
CA ARG A 147 -7.28 -9.12 -5.13
C ARG A 147 -6.13 -9.04 -4.11
N LEU A 148 -5.77 -7.84 -3.67
CA LEU A 148 -4.77 -7.66 -2.60
C LEU A 148 -5.21 -8.34 -1.31
N LYS A 149 -6.49 -8.20 -0.93
CA LYS A 149 -7.06 -8.84 0.26
C LYS A 149 -6.93 -10.36 0.21
N GLU A 150 -7.11 -10.95 -0.96
CA GLU A 150 -7.02 -12.40 -1.17
C GLU A 150 -5.57 -12.90 -1.19
N THR A 151 -4.64 -12.12 -1.80
CA THR A 151 -3.26 -12.55 -2.03
C THR A 151 -2.30 -12.15 -0.90
N TYR A 152 -2.52 -10.98 -0.31
CA TYR A 152 -1.68 -10.39 0.75
C TYR A 152 -2.55 -9.77 1.85
N PRO A 153 -3.26 -10.56 2.65
CA PRO A 153 -4.22 -10.07 3.65
C PRO A 153 -3.60 -9.13 4.68
N ASP A 154 -2.37 -9.39 5.13
CA ASP A 154 -1.68 -8.51 6.08
C ASP A 154 -1.39 -7.13 5.50
N LEU A 155 -0.99 -7.06 4.24
CA LEU A 155 -0.74 -5.81 3.54
C LEU A 155 -2.05 -5.02 3.32
N TYR A 156 -3.12 -5.73 2.97
CA TYR A 156 -4.45 -5.15 2.86
C TYR A 156 -4.92 -4.56 4.20
N ASN A 157 -4.74 -5.28 5.32
CA ASN A 157 -5.11 -4.81 6.65
C ASN A 157 -4.33 -3.55 7.06
N LYS A 158 -3.04 -3.48 6.75
CA LYS A 158 -2.22 -2.27 6.96
C LYS A 158 -2.76 -1.09 6.16
N PHE A 159 -3.10 -1.29 4.88
CA PHE A 159 -3.69 -0.23 4.07
C PHE A 159 -5.04 0.23 4.62
N HIS A 160 -5.91 -0.70 5.00
CA HIS A 160 -7.19 -0.39 5.61
C HIS A 160 -7.04 0.42 6.91
N LEU A 161 -6.05 0.09 7.73
CA LEU A 161 -5.71 0.85 8.93
C LEU A 161 -5.26 2.28 8.60
N ILE A 162 -4.44 2.45 7.57
CA ILE A 162 -3.97 3.78 7.11
C ILE A 162 -5.15 4.63 6.69
N LEU A 163 -6.08 4.11 5.89
CA LEU A 163 -7.28 4.83 5.47
C LEU A 163 -8.17 5.21 6.66
N SER A 164 -8.35 4.29 7.61
CA SER A 164 -9.15 4.55 8.82
C SER A 164 -8.56 5.64 9.70
N LYS A 165 -7.22 5.70 9.80
CA LYS A 165 -6.50 6.78 10.51
C LYS A 165 -6.69 8.13 9.79
N ASP A 166 -6.57 8.16 8.46
CA ASP A 166 -6.77 9.38 7.65
C ASP A 166 -8.19 9.92 7.81
N LEU A 167 -9.20 9.04 7.70
CA LEU A 167 -10.59 9.40 7.90
C LEU A 167 -10.85 9.95 9.31
N THR A 168 -10.33 9.29 10.35
CA THR A 168 -10.47 9.75 11.74
C THR A 168 -9.87 11.13 11.93
N TYR A 169 -8.71 11.40 11.33
CA TYR A 169 -8.07 12.70 11.38
C TYR A 169 -8.91 13.80 10.71
N LYS A 170 -9.48 13.51 9.55
CA LYS A 170 -10.37 14.43 8.82
C LYS A 170 -11.62 14.74 9.62
N LEU A 171 -12.29 13.74 10.17
CA LEU A 171 -13.49 13.92 10.99
C LEU A 171 -13.23 14.81 12.22
N LYS A 172 -12.11 14.61 12.91
CA LYS A 172 -11.72 15.48 14.06
C LYS A 172 -11.44 16.91 13.69
N ARG A 173 -11.09 17.20 12.44
CA ARG A 173 -10.77 18.56 11.99
C ARG A 173 -12.00 19.34 11.57
N TYR A 174 -13.09 18.65 11.25
CA TYR A 174 -14.33 19.26 10.75
C TYR A 174 -15.50 19.19 11.75
N LEU A 175 -15.28 18.61 12.93
CA LEU A 175 -16.12 18.69 14.13
C LEU A 175 -15.61 19.78 15.07
#